data_3eeecdb78da7de093c4d68e989a22ecc
#
_entry.id   3eeecdb78da7de093c4d68e989a22ecc
#
_cell.length_a   1.000
_cell.length_b   1.000
_cell.length_c   1.000
_cell.angle_alpha   90.00
_cell.angle_beta   90.00
_cell.angle_gamma   90.00
#
_symmetry.space_group_name_H-M   'P 1'
#
loop_
_entity.id
_entity.type
_entity.pdbx_description
1 polymer ?
#
loop_
_entity_poly.entity_id
_entity_poly.type
_entity_poly.pdbx_seq_one_letter_code
_entity_poly.pdbx_strand_id
1 'polypeptide(L)'
;MMIPLWEGGRMIVRIYTGQDGQTHFEDLPLPAEESHNVAVQAGANLVFRCFPADYWSDWHTAPRRQYIFILAGQMEIGIGDGTTRRFGPGDVVLADDLTGQGHTTRSLGVPRISATVPVGA
;
A
#
# COMPACT_ATOMS: atom_id res chain seq x y z
N MET A 1 -1.32 -1.68 -30.32
CA MET A 1 -2.31 -1.98 -29.29
C MET A 1 -1.95 -1.20 -28.04
N MET A 2 -2.89 -0.46 -27.52
CA MET A 2 -2.67 0.31 -26.28
C MET A 2 -2.87 -0.58 -25.08
N ILE A 3 -1.89 -0.55 -24.18
CA ILE A 3 -2.00 -1.23 -22.89
C ILE A 3 -2.73 -0.31 -21.94
N PRO A 4 -3.78 -0.78 -21.24
CA PRO A 4 -4.44 0.03 -20.22
C PRO A 4 -3.43 0.56 -19.19
N LEU A 5 -3.68 1.77 -18.66
CA LEU A 5 -2.73 2.45 -17.78
C LEU A 5 -2.34 1.62 -16.54
N TRP A 6 -3.26 0.84 -16.02
CA TRP A 6 -3.01 0.05 -14.81
C TRP A 6 -2.50 -1.37 -15.08
N GLU A 7 -2.48 -1.83 -16.33
CA GLU A 7 -1.96 -3.16 -16.64
C GLU A 7 -0.46 -3.17 -16.94
N GLY A 8 0.16 -2.02 -17.02
CA GLY A 8 1.59 -1.90 -17.31
C GLY A 8 2.48 -2.04 -16.09
N GLY A 9 2.22 -3.02 -15.22
CA GLY A 9 3.03 -3.27 -14.02
C GLY A 9 2.51 -2.61 -12.75
N ARG A 10 1.35 -1.98 -12.80
CA ARG A 10 0.71 -1.43 -11.60
C ARG A 10 -0.08 -2.50 -10.88
N MET A 11 -0.23 -2.31 -9.56
CA MET A 11 -0.89 -3.31 -8.74
C MET A 11 -1.63 -2.64 -7.58
N ILE A 12 -2.67 -3.31 -7.10
CA ILE A 12 -3.31 -3.01 -5.84
C ILE A 12 -3.06 -4.22 -4.95
N VAL A 13 -2.43 -4.00 -3.81
CA VAL A 13 -2.04 -5.08 -2.90
C VAL A 13 -2.58 -4.77 -1.51
N ARG A 14 -3.28 -5.74 -0.95
CA ARG A 14 -3.69 -5.71 0.44
C ARG A 14 -2.61 -6.37 1.30
N ILE A 15 -2.27 -5.75 2.40
CA ILE A 15 -1.48 -6.41 3.43
C ILE A 15 -2.39 -6.64 4.63
N TYR A 16 -2.48 -7.87 5.09
CA TYR A 16 -3.44 -8.24 6.14
C TYR A 16 -2.83 -9.23 7.13
N THR A 17 -3.39 -9.25 8.34
CA THR A 17 -2.98 -10.20 9.36
C THR A 17 -3.74 -11.52 9.17
N GLY A 18 -3.00 -12.62 8.97
CA GLY A 18 -3.56 -13.95 8.88
C GLY A 18 -3.83 -14.56 10.26
N GLN A 19 -4.39 -15.78 10.27
CA GLN A 19 -4.65 -16.50 11.50
C GLN A 19 -3.38 -16.88 12.26
N ASP A 20 -2.25 -16.90 11.55
CA ASP A 20 -0.92 -17.15 12.11
C ASP A 20 -0.32 -15.94 12.83
N GLY A 21 -1.02 -14.80 12.89
CA GLY A 21 -0.51 -13.56 13.48
C GLY A 21 0.53 -12.87 12.62
N GLN A 22 0.68 -13.29 11.36
CA GLN A 22 1.65 -12.74 10.42
C GLN A 22 0.95 -11.95 9.34
N THR A 23 1.64 -10.93 8.83
CA THR A 23 1.17 -10.18 7.69
C THR A 23 1.40 -10.96 6.40
N HIS A 24 0.43 -10.93 5.51
CA HIS A 24 0.47 -11.55 4.20
C HIS A 24 0.16 -10.54 3.12
N PHE A 25 0.67 -10.79 1.92
CA PHE A 25 0.31 -10.04 0.72
C PHE A 25 -0.88 -10.72 0.03
N GLU A 26 -1.79 -9.90 -0.47
CA GLU A 26 -2.91 -10.37 -1.30
C GLU A 26 -3.07 -9.43 -2.48
N ASP A 27 -2.93 -9.96 -3.69
CA ASP A 27 -3.19 -9.16 -4.88
C ASP A 27 -4.69 -8.96 -5.05
N LEU A 28 -5.10 -7.70 -5.16
CA LEU A 28 -6.49 -7.35 -5.42
C LEU A 28 -6.69 -7.06 -6.90
N PRO A 29 -7.89 -7.34 -7.43
CA PRO A 29 -8.15 -7.07 -8.84
C PRO A 29 -8.10 -5.58 -9.14
N LEU A 30 -7.55 -5.25 -10.31
CA LEU A 30 -7.60 -3.88 -10.81
C LEU A 30 -9.00 -3.58 -11.34
N PRO A 31 -9.45 -2.31 -11.28
CA PRO A 31 -10.73 -1.94 -11.86
C PRO A 31 -10.73 -2.24 -13.35
N ALA A 32 -11.86 -2.71 -13.87
CA ALA A 32 -12.03 -2.86 -15.31
C ALA A 32 -11.99 -1.49 -15.98
N GLU A 33 -11.53 -1.44 -17.24
CA GLU A 33 -11.42 -0.18 -17.98
C GLU A 33 -12.74 0.61 -18.04
N GLU A 34 -13.85 -0.10 -18.00
CA GLU A 34 -15.18 0.49 -18.11
C GLU A 34 -15.79 0.85 -16.75
N SER A 35 -15.03 0.70 -15.68
CA SER A 35 -15.52 1.07 -14.34
C SER A 35 -15.55 2.58 -14.20
N HIS A 36 -16.73 3.13 -14.02
CA HIS A 36 -16.94 4.58 -13.94
C HIS A 36 -17.11 5.10 -12.53
N ASN A 37 -17.36 4.22 -11.58
CA ASN A 37 -17.66 4.63 -10.21
C ASN A 37 -16.63 4.05 -9.26
N VAL A 38 -15.86 4.95 -8.68
CA VAL A 38 -15.04 4.61 -7.51
C VAL A 38 -15.85 5.05 -6.30
N ALA A 39 -16.18 4.11 -5.43
CA ALA A 39 -16.83 4.48 -4.18
C ALA A 39 -15.86 5.31 -3.36
N VAL A 40 -16.12 6.62 -3.29
CA VAL A 40 -15.39 7.51 -2.38
C VAL A 40 -16.12 7.47 -1.06
N GLN A 41 -15.43 7.02 -0.02
CA GLN A 41 -16.01 6.95 1.29
C GLN A 41 -16.14 8.37 1.86
N ALA A 42 -17.37 8.80 2.11
CA ALA A 42 -17.63 10.12 2.69
C ALA A 42 -16.97 10.22 4.08
N GLY A 43 -16.34 11.37 4.35
CA GLY A 43 -15.72 11.64 5.64
C GLY A 43 -14.30 11.06 5.80
N ALA A 44 -13.73 10.49 4.76
CA ALA A 44 -12.35 10.03 4.81
C ALA A 44 -11.38 11.22 4.86
N ASN A 45 -10.39 11.15 5.75
CA ASN A 45 -9.33 12.15 5.81
C ASN A 45 -8.20 11.75 4.88
N LEU A 46 -7.85 12.61 3.95
CA LEU A 46 -6.70 12.44 3.07
C LEU A 46 -5.48 13.04 3.74
N VAL A 47 -4.40 12.26 3.85
CA VAL A 47 -3.13 12.71 4.42
C VAL A 47 -2.02 12.53 3.40
N PHE A 48 -1.31 13.59 3.08
CA PHE A 48 -0.09 13.52 2.29
C PHE A 48 1.12 13.43 3.22
N ARG A 49 2.04 12.52 2.90
CA ARG A 49 3.27 12.36 3.68
C ARG A 49 4.47 12.31 2.75
N CYS A 50 5.56 12.92 3.19
CA CYS A 50 6.86 12.82 2.53
C CYS A 50 7.83 12.12 3.48
N PHE A 51 8.47 11.06 2.99
CA PHE A 51 9.47 10.32 3.75
C PHE A 51 10.84 10.52 3.14
N PRO A 52 11.90 10.64 3.97
CA PRO A 52 13.25 10.82 3.43
C PRO A 52 13.72 9.59 2.63
N ALA A 53 14.77 9.80 1.84
CA ALA A 53 15.31 8.76 0.95
C ALA A 53 15.79 7.51 1.69
N ASP A 54 16.23 7.67 2.94
CA ASP A 54 16.75 6.60 3.78
C ASP A 54 15.78 6.16 4.88
N TYR A 55 14.51 6.54 4.75
CA TYR A 55 13.51 6.19 5.76
C TYR A 55 13.42 4.70 5.94
N TRP A 56 13.44 4.28 7.20
CA TRP A 56 13.28 2.90 7.63
C TRP A 56 12.35 2.86 8.83
N SER A 57 11.36 1.98 8.78
CA SER A 57 10.51 1.69 9.93
C SER A 57 10.55 0.20 10.22
N ASP A 58 10.93 -0.14 11.45
CA ASP A 58 11.00 -1.52 11.92
C ASP A 58 9.60 -2.11 12.07
N TRP A 59 9.51 -3.34 12.51
CA TRP A 59 8.26 -4.06 12.62
C TRP A 59 7.16 -3.24 13.29
N HIS A 60 6.06 -3.07 12.59
CA HIS A 60 4.90 -2.33 13.09
C HIS A 60 3.65 -2.80 12.34
N THR A 61 2.50 -2.65 13.00
CA THR A 61 1.20 -2.92 12.38
C THR A 61 0.67 -1.65 11.71
N ALA A 62 -0.31 -1.80 10.83
CA ALA A 62 -1.01 -0.65 10.29
C ALA A 62 -1.75 0.06 11.44
N PRO A 63 -1.64 1.39 11.56
CA PRO A 63 -2.32 2.12 12.63
C PRO A 63 -3.83 2.10 12.47
N ARG A 64 -4.30 1.93 11.25
CA ARG A 64 -5.70 1.85 10.86
C ARG A 64 -5.81 1.21 9.50
N ARG A 65 -6.98 0.71 9.17
CA ARG A 65 -7.24 0.25 7.81
C ARG A 65 -7.25 1.45 6.87
N GLN A 66 -6.35 1.45 5.88
CA GLN A 66 -6.19 2.61 5.00
C GLN A 66 -5.58 2.21 3.67
N TYR A 67 -5.97 2.93 2.63
CA TYR A 67 -5.27 2.86 1.36
C TYR A 67 -4.05 3.78 1.37
N ILE A 68 -2.96 3.31 0.80
CA ILE A 68 -1.74 4.08 0.58
C ILE A 68 -1.52 4.16 -0.92
N PHE A 69 -1.49 5.38 -1.43
CA PHE A 69 -1.23 5.65 -2.85
C PHE A 69 0.20 6.17 -2.98
N ILE A 70 1.03 5.49 -3.78
CA ILE A 70 2.41 5.95 -4.00
C ILE A 70 2.38 6.97 -5.12
N LEU A 71 2.82 8.19 -4.84
CA LEU A 71 2.83 9.30 -5.78
C LEU A 71 4.20 9.57 -6.37
N ALA A 72 5.26 9.40 -5.56
CA ALA A 72 6.65 9.57 -6.00
C ALA A 72 7.56 8.69 -5.16
N GLY A 73 8.69 8.29 -5.73
CA GLY A 73 9.62 7.40 -5.05
C GLY A 73 9.13 5.97 -5.02
N GLN A 74 9.70 5.16 -4.12
CA GLN A 74 9.35 3.76 -3.96
C GLN A 74 9.30 3.40 -2.49
N MET A 75 8.42 2.44 -2.17
CA MET A 75 8.29 1.87 -0.84
C MET A 75 8.52 0.36 -0.92
N GLU A 76 9.36 -0.18 -0.05
CA GLU A 76 9.51 -1.61 0.11
C GLU A 76 8.88 -2.04 1.43
N ILE A 77 8.02 -3.06 1.35
CA ILE A 77 7.39 -3.68 2.52
C ILE A 77 7.99 -5.08 2.68
N GLY A 78 8.47 -5.36 3.90
CA GLY A 78 8.93 -6.69 4.29
C GLY A 78 7.96 -7.35 5.27
N ILE A 79 7.79 -8.66 5.14
CA ILE A 79 6.92 -9.44 6.03
C ILE A 79 7.67 -10.58 6.68
N GLY A 80 7.05 -11.26 7.65
CA GLY A 80 7.72 -12.16 8.57
C GLY A 80 8.33 -13.41 7.95
N ASP A 81 7.91 -13.81 6.75
CA ASP A 81 8.50 -14.95 6.04
C ASP A 81 9.76 -14.59 5.24
N GLY A 82 10.21 -13.33 5.33
CA GLY A 82 11.36 -12.84 4.59
C GLY A 82 11.04 -12.27 3.22
N THR A 83 9.78 -12.33 2.79
CA THR A 83 9.36 -11.78 1.51
C THR A 83 9.33 -10.26 1.57
N THR A 84 9.74 -9.62 0.49
CA THR A 84 9.61 -8.17 0.32
C THR A 84 8.90 -7.86 -1.00
N ARG A 85 8.17 -6.75 -1.03
CA ARG A 85 7.58 -6.22 -2.25
C ARG A 85 7.82 -4.73 -2.34
N ARG A 86 8.01 -4.25 -3.56
CA ARG A 86 8.27 -2.85 -3.87
C ARG A 86 7.09 -2.24 -4.58
N PHE A 87 6.76 -1.02 -4.18
CA PHE A 87 5.63 -0.26 -4.70
C PHE A 87 6.14 1.09 -5.17
N GLY A 88 5.81 1.46 -6.39
CA GLY A 88 6.19 2.73 -7.00
C GLY A 88 4.98 3.57 -7.38
N PRO A 89 5.20 4.71 -8.06
CA PRO A 89 4.12 5.61 -8.43
C PRO A 89 3.02 4.90 -9.21
N GLY A 90 1.78 5.08 -8.79
CA GLY A 90 0.62 4.42 -9.38
C GLY A 90 0.22 3.13 -8.69
N ASP A 91 1.06 2.58 -7.83
CA ASP A 91 0.70 1.41 -7.02
C ASP A 91 -0.09 1.82 -5.79
N VAL A 92 -0.93 0.92 -5.32
CA VAL A 92 -1.80 1.14 -4.16
C VAL A 92 -1.66 -0.02 -3.20
N VAL A 93 -1.52 0.29 -1.92
CA VAL A 93 -1.49 -0.71 -0.86
C VAL A 93 -2.69 -0.49 0.05
N LEU A 94 -3.47 -1.53 0.29
CA LEU A 94 -4.46 -1.51 1.37
C LEU A 94 -3.81 -2.07 2.63
N ALA A 95 -3.49 -1.19 3.57
CA ALA A 95 -2.90 -1.59 4.84
C ALA A 95 -4.01 -2.04 5.78
N ASP A 96 -4.00 -3.32 6.14
CA ASP A 96 -5.06 -3.98 6.88
C ASP A 96 -4.52 -4.99 7.90
N ASP A 97 -3.20 -4.97 8.14
CA ASP A 97 -2.55 -5.78 9.16
C ASP A 97 -2.55 -5.06 10.51
N LEU A 98 -3.71 -5.05 11.15
CA LEU A 98 -3.96 -4.26 12.36
C LEU A 98 -3.44 -4.91 13.63
N THR A 99 -3.06 -6.19 13.57
CA THR A 99 -2.61 -6.97 14.71
C THR A 99 -1.41 -7.84 14.33
N GLY A 100 -0.82 -8.52 15.29
CA GLY A 100 0.28 -9.44 15.06
C GLY A 100 1.64 -8.75 14.91
N GLN A 101 2.54 -9.35 14.16
CA GLN A 101 3.91 -8.87 13.98
C GLN A 101 3.97 -7.64 13.08
N GLY A 102 3.07 -7.55 12.10
CA GLY A 102 3.09 -6.45 11.15
C GLY A 102 4.15 -6.61 10.06
N HIS A 103 4.67 -5.48 9.62
CA HIS A 103 5.58 -5.39 8.48
C HIS A 103 6.64 -4.33 8.72
N THR A 104 7.66 -4.32 7.88
CA THR A 104 8.68 -3.26 7.83
C THR A 104 8.45 -2.41 6.58
N THR A 105 8.84 -1.14 6.63
CA THR A 105 8.79 -0.27 5.45
C THR A 105 10.10 0.48 5.29
N ARG A 106 10.49 0.75 4.05
CA ARG A 106 11.61 1.64 3.76
C ARG A 106 11.43 2.35 2.43
N SER A 107 12.04 3.53 2.34
CA SER A 107 12.25 4.22 1.07
C SER A 107 13.47 3.64 0.35
N LEU A 108 13.53 3.77 -0.97
CA LEU A 108 14.58 3.15 -1.79
C LEU A 108 15.43 4.23 -2.49
N GLY A 109 16.21 4.96 -1.72
CA GLY A 109 17.26 5.84 -2.25
C GLY A 109 16.80 7.21 -2.72
N VAL A 110 15.49 7.46 -2.81
CA VAL A 110 14.92 8.78 -3.12
C VAL A 110 13.77 9.05 -2.17
N PRO A 111 13.42 10.32 -1.92
CA PRO A 111 12.27 10.63 -1.08
C PRO A 111 10.99 10.04 -1.65
N ARG A 112 10.12 9.58 -0.77
CA ARG A 112 8.84 9.00 -1.13
C ARG A 112 7.71 9.93 -0.72
N ILE A 113 6.79 10.15 -1.65
CA ILE A 113 5.56 10.89 -1.38
C ILE A 113 4.39 9.91 -1.52
N SER A 114 3.54 9.86 -0.52
CA SER A 114 2.35 9.04 -0.55
C SER A 114 1.14 9.81 -0.04
N ALA A 115 -0.04 9.37 -0.48
CA ALA A 115 -1.32 9.83 0.05
C ALA A 115 -1.99 8.64 0.73
N THR A 116 -2.55 8.86 1.91
CA THR A 116 -3.28 7.82 2.63
C THR A 116 -4.70 8.26 2.87
N VAL A 117 -5.61 7.28 2.72
CA VAL A 117 -7.04 7.50 2.95
C VAL A 117 -7.53 6.41 3.89
N PRO A 118 -7.94 6.77 5.13
CA PRO A 118 -8.53 5.78 6.02
C PRO A 118 -9.84 5.25 5.46
N VAL A 119 -10.10 3.98 5.68
CA VAL A 119 -11.38 3.37 5.31
C VAL A 119 -12.03 2.82 6.57
N GLY A 120 -13.33 2.98 6.64
CA GLY A 120 -14.09 2.51 7.78
C GLY A 120 -13.98 1.00 7.99
N ALA A 121 -14.21 0.61 9.21
CA ALA A 121 -14.19 -0.79 9.62
C ALA A 121 -15.30 -1.59 8.92
#